data_7339acdef7bc471e28ff16d62d973bca
#
_entry.id   7339acdef7bc471e28ff16d62d973bca
#
_cell.length_a   1.000
_cell.length_b   1.000
_cell.length_c   1.000
_cell.angle_alpha   90.00
_cell.angle_beta   90.00
_cell.angle_gamma   90.00
#
_symmetry.space_group_name_H-M   'P 1'
#
loop_
_entity.id
_entity.type
_entity.pdbx_description
1 polymer ?
#
loop_
_entity_poly.entity_id
_entity_poly.type
_entity_poly.pdbx_seq_one_letter_code
_entity_poly.pdbx_strand_id
1 'polypeptide(L)'
;LVGSEMCIRDRKKGVVYYNDSKGTNPDAAIKGIQAMNRPTLLIGGGYDKQSGYDEWIEAFDGKVRYLVLIGQTKEKIKEAAEKHGFHDIILCEDLKEAVKVCEEKAQPGDAVLLSPACASWGQFDNYEQRGDMFKEYVRNL
;
A
#
# COMPACT_ATOMS: atom_id res chain seq x y z
N LEU A 1 13.48 -6.62 4.42
CA LEU A 1 12.85 -6.79 5.72
C LEU A 1 12.20 -5.48 6.15
N VAL A 2 10.97 -5.56 6.60
CA VAL A 2 10.29 -4.40 7.15
C VAL A 2 10.85 -4.15 8.54
N GLY A 3 11.63 -3.08 8.67
CA GLY A 3 12.29 -2.76 9.92
C GLY A 3 11.37 -2.05 10.92
N SER A 4 11.85 -1.92 12.15
CA SER A 4 11.08 -1.29 13.22
C SER A 4 10.75 0.18 12.91
N GLU A 5 11.60 0.89 12.18
CA GLU A 5 11.33 2.26 11.76
C GLU A 5 10.19 2.37 10.75
N MET A 6 9.82 1.29 10.09
CA MET A 6 8.69 1.26 9.16
C MET A 6 7.37 0.92 9.87
N CYS A 7 7.46 0.36 11.06
CA CYS A 7 6.29 -0.05 11.83
C CYS A 7 5.70 1.14 12.57
N ILE A 8 4.49 1.50 12.26
CA ILE A 8 3.73 2.46 13.04
C ILE A 8 2.91 1.62 14.01
N ARG A 9 3.23 1.74 15.28
CA ARG A 9 2.61 0.91 16.31
C ARG A 9 1.22 1.39 16.68
N ASP A 10 0.36 1.52 15.70
CA ASP A 10 -1.03 1.71 16.03
C ASP A 10 -1.67 0.33 16.08
N ARG A 11 -1.92 -0.15 17.28
CA ARG A 11 -2.55 -1.44 17.50
C ARG A 11 -4.03 -1.32 17.80
N LYS A 12 -4.65 -0.25 17.35
CA LYS A 12 -6.10 -0.16 17.46
C LYS A 12 -6.70 -1.38 16.77
N LYS A 13 -7.50 -2.10 17.49
CA LYS A 13 -8.21 -3.27 16.97
C LYS A 13 -7.29 -4.41 16.51
N GLY A 14 -6.04 -4.44 16.99
CA GLY A 14 -5.10 -5.51 16.63
C GLY A 14 -4.53 -5.41 15.23
N VAL A 15 -4.56 -4.24 14.62
CA VAL A 15 -4.03 -4.00 13.27
C VAL A 15 -2.69 -3.28 13.37
N VAL A 16 -1.70 -3.72 12.60
CA VAL A 16 -0.38 -3.10 12.57
C VAL A 16 -0.19 -2.39 11.24
N TYR A 17 0.27 -1.15 11.31
CA TYR A 17 0.50 -0.32 10.13
C TYR A 17 1.98 -0.20 9.82
N TYR A 18 2.35 -0.42 8.56
CA TYR A 18 3.74 -0.37 8.10
C TYR A 18 3.91 0.69 7.03
N ASN A 19 4.94 1.52 7.18
CA ASN A 19 5.28 2.56 6.22
C ASN A 19 6.47 2.13 5.37
N ASP A 20 6.20 1.75 4.12
CA ASP A 20 7.23 1.49 3.11
C ASP A 20 7.07 2.46 1.94
N SER A 21 6.96 3.75 2.26
CA SER A 21 6.86 4.79 1.22
C SER A 21 8.09 4.82 0.32
N LYS A 22 9.21 4.24 0.76
CA LYS A 22 10.41 4.03 -0.06
C LYS A 22 10.16 3.08 -1.24
N GLY A 23 9.11 2.27 -1.19
CA GLY A 23 8.76 1.37 -2.28
C GLY A 23 8.24 2.14 -3.48
N THR A 24 9.09 2.91 -4.13
CA THR A 24 8.74 3.84 -5.22
C THR A 24 8.72 3.18 -6.60
N ASN A 25 9.02 1.90 -6.67
CA ASN A 25 8.98 1.13 -7.91
C ASN A 25 8.54 -0.32 -7.56
N PRO A 26 8.12 -1.10 -8.58
CA PRO A 26 7.64 -2.46 -8.32
C PRO A 26 8.64 -3.38 -7.63
N ASP A 27 9.91 -3.31 -7.99
CA ASP A 27 10.93 -4.18 -7.38
C ASP A 27 11.08 -3.94 -5.89
N ALA A 28 11.10 -2.68 -5.48
CA ALA A 28 11.18 -2.33 -4.06
C ALA A 28 9.93 -2.73 -3.32
N ALA A 29 8.76 -2.54 -3.94
CA ALA A 29 7.48 -2.88 -3.31
C ALA A 29 7.28 -4.39 -3.15
N ILE A 30 7.84 -5.19 -4.04
CA ILE A 30 7.82 -6.66 -3.91
C ILE A 30 8.46 -7.07 -2.58
N LYS A 31 9.59 -6.47 -2.24
CA LYS A 31 10.28 -6.78 -0.98
C LYS A 31 9.42 -6.45 0.23
N GLY A 32 8.67 -5.36 0.17
CA GLY A 32 7.75 -5.00 1.23
C GLY A 32 6.68 -6.06 1.45
N ILE A 33 6.08 -6.55 0.39
CA ILE A 33 5.06 -7.61 0.47
C ILE A 33 5.67 -8.90 1.02
N GLN A 34 6.83 -9.27 0.52
CA GLN A 34 7.51 -10.51 0.94
C GLN A 34 7.86 -10.50 2.42
N ALA A 35 8.05 -9.33 3.00
CA ALA A 35 8.35 -9.19 4.42
C ALA A 35 7.12 -9.37 5.31
N MET A 36 5.91 -9.30 4.75
CA MET A 36 4.69 -9.45 5.55
C MET A 36 4.47 -10.91 5.93
N ASN A 37 4.07 -11.13 7.17
CA ASN A 37 3.80 -12.46 7.71
C ASN A 37 2.36 -12.60 8.22
N ARG A 38 1.47 -11.73 7.76
CA ARG A 38 0.04 -11.73 8.13
C ARG A 38 -0.78 -11.21 6.96
N PRO A 39 -2.11 -11.44 6.96
CA PRO A 39 -2.95 -10.89 5.92
C PRO A 39 -2.77 -9.36 5.84
N THR A 40 -2.65 -8.84 4.63
CA THR A 40 -2.23 -7.46 4.41
C THR A 40 -3.22 -6.70 3.53
N LEU A 41 -3.56 -5.48 3.95
CA LEU A 41 -4.22 -4.50 3.10
C LEU A 41 -3.11 -3.61 2.54
N LEU A 42 -3.00 -3.58 1.23
CA LEU A 42 -1.89 -2.91 0.54
C LEU A 42 -2.35 -1.62 -0.09
N ILE A 43 -1.72 -0.51 0.31
CA ILE A 43 -1.96 0.78 -0.34
C ILE A 43 -0.89 0.97 -1.40
N GLY A 44 -1.33 1.12 -2.64
CA GLY A 44 -0.43 1.29 -3.79
C GLY A 44 -0.90 2.37 -4.72
N GLY A 45 -0.07 2.63 -5.75
CA GLY A 45 -0.35 3.62 -6.76
C GLY A 45 0.33 4.96 -6.52
N GLY A 46 0.30 5.80 -7.50
CA GLY A 46 0.94 7.11 -7.47
C GLY A 46 1.27 7.60 -8.86
N TYR A 47 2.45 8.19 -9.02
CA TYR A 47 2.90 8.74 -10.29
C TYR A 47 3.31 7.62 -11.26
N ASP A 48 2.88 7.72 -12.51
CA ASP A 48 3.17 6.70 -13.53
C ASP A 48 4.53 6.94 -14.18
N LYS A 49 5.49 6.06 -13.86
CA LYS A 49 6.81 6.05 -14.48
C LYS A 49 6.88 5.04 -15.64
N GLN A 50 5.73 4.65 -16.18
CA GLN A 50 5.63 3.67 -17.28
C GLN A 50 6.12 2.28 -16.85
N SER A 51 6.00 1.95 -15.57
CA SER A 51 6.38 0.62 -15.05
C SER A 51 5.33 -0.42 -15.41
N GLY A 52 5.76 -1.69 -15.46
CA GLY A 52 4.84 -2.82 -15.46
C GLY A 52 4.60 -3.29 -14.03
N TYR A 53 3.43 -3.83 -13.76
CA TYR A 53 3.05 -4.21 -12.39
C TYR A 53 2.80 -5.71 -12.23
N ASP A 54 3.01 -6.50 -13.28
CA ASP A 54 2.69 -7.93 -13.27
C ASP A 54 3.45 -8.70 -12.19
N GLU A 55 4.76 -8.50 -12.10
CA GLU A 55 5.59 -9.20 -11.12
C GLU A 55 5.21 -8.83 -9.68
N TRP A 56 4.86 -7.56 -9.47
CA TRP A 56 4.42 -7.07 -8.17
C TRP A 56 3.12 -7.76 -7.75
N ILE A 57 2.17 -7.86 -8.68
CA ILE A 57 0.88 -8.52 -8.41
C ILE A 57 1.09 -10.01 -8.15
N GLU A 58 1.98 -10.65 -8.89
CA GLU A 58 2.32 -12.06 -8.66
C GLU A 58 2.91 -12.28 -7.27
N ALA A 59 3.61 -11.27 -6.74
CA ALA A 59 4.18 -11.36 -5.41
C ALA A 59 3.15 -11.27 -4.28
N PHE A 60 1.89 -10.94 -4.58
CA PHE A 60 0.83 -10.91 -3.58
C PHE A 60 0.63 -12.27 -2.90
N ASP A 61 0.73 -13.35 -3.68
CA ASP A 61 0.83 -14.74 -3.20
C ASP A 61 -0.12 -15.06 -2.02
N GLY A 62 -1.37 -14.63 -2.14
CA GLY A 62 -2.38 -14.88 -1.13
C GLY A 62 -2.26 -14.03 0.14
N LYS A 63 -1.23 -13.22 0.28
CA LYS A 63 -1.04 -12.38 1.47
C LYS A 63 -1.89 -11.12 1.42
N VAL A 64 -2.13 -10.57 0.23
CA VAL A 64 -2.86 -9.31 0.08
C VAL A 64 -4.36 -9.60 0.05
N ARG A 65 -5.08 -9.06 1.05
CA ARG A 65 -6.53 -9.20 1.12
C ARG A 65 -7.25 -8.14 0.30
N TYR A 66 -6.78 -6.91 0.38
CA TYR A 66 -7.33 -5.79 -0.39
C TYR A 66 -6.19 -4.98 -0.98
N LEU A 67 -6.37 -4.55 -2.21
CA LEU A 67 -5.47 -3.61 -2.88
C LEU A 67 -6.19 -2.27 -2.95
N VAL A 68 -5.69 -1.30 -2.21
CA VAL A 68 -6.28 0.04 -2.11
C VAL A 68 -5.42 0.99 -2.92
N LEU A 69 -5.97 1.55 -3.98
CA LEU A 69 -5.20 2.28 -4.98
C LEU A 69 -5.49 3.77 -4.99
N ILE A 70 -4.44 4.55 -5.13
CA ILE A 70 -4.50 6.01 -5.23
C ILE A 70 -3.68 6.47 -6.43
N GLY A 71 -3.85 7.71 -6.82
CA GLY A 71 -2.99 8.38 -7.78
C GLY A 71 -3.27 8.07 -9.23
N GLN A 72 -2.37 8.51 -10.07
CA GLN A 72 -2.49 8.44 -11.52
C GLN A 72 -2.58 7.02 -12.05
N THR A 73 -1.91 6.08 -11.38
CA THR A 73 -1.79 4.70 -11.84
C THR A 73 -2.93 3.79 -11.41
N LYS A 74 -3.90 4.27 -10.65
CA LYS A 74 -4.90 3.39 -10.03
C LYS A 74 -5.67 2.53 -11.02
N GLU A 75 -6.10 3.08 -12.15
CA GLU A 75 -6.82 2.29 -13.16
C GLU A 75 -5.89 1.28 -13.84
N LYS A 76 -4.67 1.67 -14.13
CA LYS A 76 -3.67 0.81 -14.77
C LYS A 76 -3.34 -0.39 -13.88
N ILE A 77 -3.13 -0.16 -12.60
CA ILE A 77 -2.83 -1.22 -11.66
C ILE A 77 -4.04 -2.13 -11.46
N LYS A 78 -5.24 -1.55 -11.37
CA LYS A 78 -6.47 -2.32 -11.25
C LYS A 78 -6.61 -3.29 -12.43
N GLU A 79 -6.40 -2.80 -13.64
CA GLU A 79 -6.48 -3.63 -14.83
C GLU A 79 -5.47 -4.78 -14.79
N ALA A 80 -4.23 -4.49 -14.42
CA ALA A 80 -3.20 -5.52 -14.31
C ALA A 80 -3.57 -6.57 -13.24
N ALA A 81 -4.08 -6.12 -12.09
CA ALA A 81 -4.47 -7.04 -11.03
C ALA A 81 -5.61 -7.95 -11.45
N GLU A 82 -6.60 -7.41 -12.14
CA GLU A 82 -7.74 -8.19 -12.62
C GLU A 82 -7.31 -9.27 -13.63
N LYS A 83 -6.33 -8.95 -14.47
CA LYS A 83 -5.76 -9.94 -15.40
C LYS A 83 -5.13 -11.12 -14.66
N HIS A 84 -4.61 -10.89 -13.48
CA HIS A 84 -4.02 -11.94 -12.65
C HIS A 84 -5.04 -12.59 -11.70
N GLY A 85 -6.31 -12.27 -11.85
CA GLY A 85 -7.37 -12.87 -11.06
C GLY A 85 -7.55 -12.24 -9.68
N PHE A 86 -6.94 -11.09 -9.44
CA PHE A 86 -7.10 -10.38 -8.17
C PHE A 86 -8.17 -9.30 -8.31
N HIS A 87 -9.27 -9.44 -7.56
CA HIS A 87 -10.45 -8.58 -7.71
C HIS A 87 -10.82 -7.75 -6.48
N ASP A 88 -10.17 -7.96 -5.34
CA ASP A 88 -10.45 -7.23 -4.11
C ASP A 88 -9.74 -5.88 -4.12
N ILE A 89 -10.25 -4.97 -4.95
CA ILE A 89 -9.60 -3.69 -5.27
C ILE A 89 -10.52 -2.55 -4.90
N ILE A 90 -9.97 -1.53 -4.24
CA ILE A 90 -10.71 -0.32 -3.88
C ILE A 90 -9.93 0.89 -4.41
N LEU A 91 -10.61 1.75 -5.18
CA LEU A 91 -10.00 2.97 -5.70
C LEU A 91 -10.35 4.14 -4.78
N CYS A 92 -9.33 4.89 -4.39
CA CYS A 92 -9.49 6.04 -3.50
C CYS A 92 -8.97 7.32 -4.14
N GLU A 93 -9.47 8.44 -3.67
CA GLU A 93 -9.08 9.76 -4.18
C GLU A 93 -7.68 10.16 -3.71
N ASP A 94 -7.33 9.83 -2.47
CA ASP A 94 -6.06 10.23 -1.89
C ASP A 94 -5.63 9.26 -0.78
N LEU A 95 -4.44 9.52 -0.23
CA LEU A 95 -3.88 8.68 0.82
C LEU A 95 -4.72 8.71 2.10
N LYS A 96 -5.30 9.85 2.44
CA LYS A 96 -6.13 9.96 3.65
C LYS A 96 -7.33 9.04 3.56
N GLU A 97 -8.03 9.03 2.43
CA GLU A 97 -9.15 8.13 2.19
C GLU A 97 -8.70 6.68 2.22
N ALA A 98 -7.55 6.38 1.61
CA ALA A 98 -7.01 5.02 1.58
C ALA A 98 -6.76 4.48 2.98
N VAL A 99 -6.17 5.29 3.86
CA VAL A 99 -5.92 4.89 5.25
C VAL A 99 -7.25 4.63 5.97
N LYS A 100 -8.25 5.48 5.76
CA LYS A 100 -9.56 5.31 6.39
C LYS A 100 -10.26 4.05 5.91
N VAL A 101 -10.21 3.77 4.62
CA VAL A 101 -10.79 2.55 4.05
C VAL A 101 -10.10 1.31 4.62
N CYS A 102 -8.78 1.34 4.75
CA CYS A 102 -8.05 0.24 5.35
C CYS A 102 -8.48 0.01 6.81
N GLU A 103 -8.66 1.09 7.57
CA GLU A 103 -9.15 0.96 8.95
C GLU A 103 -10.51 0.25 8.98
N GLU A 104 -11.40 0.63 8.09
CA GLU A 104 -12.75 0.07 8.06
C GLU A 104 -12.77 -1.41 7.66
N LYS A 105 -11.85 -1.81 6.77
CA LYS A 105 -11.81 -3.18 6.23
C LYS A 105 -10.92 -4.12 7.01
N ALA A 106 -9.96 -3.59 7.77
CA ALA A 106 -9.00 -4.43 8.49
C ALA A 106 -9.67 -5.16 9.66
N GLN A 107 -9.20 -6.38 9.90
CA GLN A 107 -9.64 -7.22 11.00
C GLN A 107 -8.46 -7.44 11.96
N PRO A 108 -8.73 -7.79 13.23
CA PRO A 108 -7.64 -8.08 14.15
C PRO A 108 -6.68 -9.12 13.56
N GLY A 109 -5.39 -8.86 13.65
CA GLY A 109 -4.36 -9.71 13.07
C GLY A 109 -3.90 -9.30 11.68
N ASP A 110 -4.58 -8.36 11.05
CA ASP A 110 -4.19 -7.85 9.74
C ASP A 110 -3.06 -6.83 9.85
N ALA A 111 -2.39 -6.59 8.72
CA ALA A 111 -1.45 -5.49 8.54
C ALA A 111 -1.99 -4.55 7.48
N VAL A 112 -1.67 -3.27 7.61
CA VAL A 112 -1.87 -2.27 6.55
C VAL A 112 -0.48 -1.81 6.12
N LEU A 113 -0.17 -2.00 4.85
CA LEU A 113 1.15 -1.70 4.30
C LEU A 113 1.04 -0.61 3.24
N LEU A 114 1.73 0.50 3.47
CA LEU A 114 1.96 1.49 2.42
C LEU A 114 3.24 1.09 1.69
N SER A 115 3.11 0.49 0.52
CA SER A 115 4.24 0.14 -0.35
C SER A 115 3.79 0.36 -1.78
N PRO A 116 3.88 1.61 -2.26
CA PRO A 116 3.08 2.07 -3.39
C PRO A 116 3.47 1.53 -4.76
N ALA A 117 4.68 1.02 -4.94
CA ALA A 117 5.23 0.61 -6.23
C ALA A 117 5.34 1.77 -7.23
N CYS A 118 5.05 2.98 -6.82
CA CYS A 118 5.04 4.18 -7.65
C CYS A 118 5.72 5.35 -6.95
N ALA A 119 6.24 6.28 -7.74
CA ALA A 119 6.80 7.51 -7.21
C ALA A 119 5.71 8.38 -6.58
N SER A 120 6.11 9.26 -5.68
CA SER A 120 5.20 10.14 -4.95
C SER A 120 4.81 11.41 -5.71
N TRP A 121 5.47 11.68 -6.83
CA TRP A 121 5.30 12.90 -7.57
C TRP A 121 3.83 13.14 -7.98
N GLY A 122 3.44 14.40 -8.03
CA GLY A 122 2.08 14.79 -8.37
C GLY A 122 1.15 14.92 -7.16
N GLN A 123 1.33 14.09 -6.14
CA GLN A 123 0.54 14.15 -4.90
C GLN A 123 1.38 14.62 -3.71
N PHE A 124 2.69 14.38 -3.75
CA PHE A 124 3.61 14.70 -2.67
C PHE A 124 4.90 15.25 -3.25
N ASP A 125 5.65 16.01 -2.44
CA ASP A 125 6.94 16.57 -2.86
C ASP A 125 8.00 15.47 -3.00
N ASN A 126 7.94 14.46 -2.14
CA ASN A 126 8.88 13.33 -2.16
C ASN A 126 8.27 12.16 -1.40
N TYR A 127 8.97 11.01 -1.42
CA TYR A 127 8.44 9.82 -0.75
C TYR A 127 8.43 9.96 0.78
N GLU A 128 9.34 10.76 1.33
CA GLU A 128 9.39 11.01 2.78
C GLU A 128 8.14 11.75 3.23
N GLN A 129 7.71 12.78 2.49
CA GLN A 129 6.47 13.48 2.78
C GLN A 129 5.28 12.54 2.75
N ARG A 130 5.21 11.69 1.75
CA ARG A 130 4.14 10.69 1.64
C ARG A 130 4.12 9.77 2.87
N GLY A 131 5.29 9.30 3.29
CA GLY A 131 5.42 8.46 4.48
C GLY A 131 5.02 9.17 5.75
N ASP A 132 5.44 10.41 5.91
CA ASP A 132 5.11 11.22 7.08
C ASP A 132 3.60 11.48 7.17
N MET A 133 2.98 11.78 6.05
CA MET A 133 1.53 11.98 6.00
C MET A 133 0.77 10.70 6.32
N PHE A 134 1.26 9.56 5.82
CA PHE A 134 0.68 8.27 6.17
C PHE A 134 0.69 8.04 7.69
N LYS A 135 1.83 8.28 8.32
CA LYS A 135 1.95 8.15 9.78
C LYS A 135 0.96 9.05 10.51
N GLU A 136 0.83 10.29 10.04
CA GLU A 136 -0.07 11.24 10.66
C GLU A 136 -1.52 10.82 10.52
N TYR A 137 -1.92 10.36 9.33
CA TYR A 137 -3.28 9.87 9.12
C TYR A 137 -3.59 8.66 10.01
N VAL A 138 -2.63 7.76 10.17
CA VAL A 138 -2.78 6.60 11.05
C VAL A 138 -2.95 7.03 12.51
N ARG A 139 -2.15 7.98 12.97
CA ARG A 139 -2.23 8.48 14.34
C ARG A 139 -3.55 9.17 14.67
N ASN A 140 -4.20 9.71 13.64
CA ASN A 140 -5.44 10.45 13.82
C ASN A 140 -6.70 9.60 13.59
N LEU A 141 -6.56 8.32 13.47
CA LEU A 141 -7.69 7.39 13.30
C LEU A 141 -8.55 7.28 14.57
#